data_375f1aa5e9ba973ec85a8deccebd9f9a
#
_entry.id   375f1aa5e9ba973ec85a8deccebd9f9a
#
_cell.length_a   1.000
_cell.length_b   1.000
_cell.length_c   1.000
_cell.angle_alpha   90.00
_cell.angle_beta   90.00
_cell.angle_gamma   90.00
#
_symmetry.space_group_name_H-M   'P 1'
#
loop_
_entity.id
_entity.type
_entity.pdbx_description
1 polymer ?
#
loop_
_entity_poly.entity_id
_entity_poly.type
_entity_poly.pdbx_seq_one_letter_code
_entity_poly.pdbx_strand_id
1 'polypeptide(L)'
;MGALIRTLALAAALTAPGLAAAQAERAAEIQIKAAFLYKFGGFIEWPPAAFERAESAFTIGVLGADAMAAELERATTGRTVQGRPVAVRKLRRGEPLAGLHVLFVGQQEAAKLAEILTAVKGSMPLIVTESENALTQGSMINFVSSEDKVRFDVALPPAERGQLRISARLLAVARKVVSGSS
;
A
#
# COMPACT_ATOMS: atom_id res chain seq x y z
N MET A 1 5.10 51.61 -48.48
CA MET A 1 6.03 50.55 -48.18
C MET A 1 6.03 50.37 -46.66
N GLY A 2 5.25 49.39 -46.17
CA GLY A 2 5.03 49.17 -44.75
C GLY A 2 5.84 47.95 -44.29
N ALA A 3 6.71 48.13 -43.30
CA ALA A 3 7.46 47.06 -42.67
C ALA A 3 6.62 46.47 -41.54
N LEU A 4 6.16 45.22 -41.70
CA LEU A 4 5.54 44.43 -40.63
C LEU A 4 6.64 43.91 -39.68
N ILE A 5 6.67 44.44 -38.46
CA ILE A 5 7.47 43.91 -37.36
C ILE A 5 6.66 42.77 -36.73
N ARG A 6 7.09 41.51 -36.96
CA ARG A 6 6.58 40.33 -36.27
C ARG A 6 7.28 40.22 -34.91
N THR A 7 6.59 40.60 -33.84
CA THR A 7 7.00 40.35 -32.47
C THR A 7 6.77 38.89 -32.15
N LEU A 8 7.83 38.09 -32.04
CA LEU A 8 7.85 36.71 -31.59
C LEU A 8 7.79 36.74 -30.06
N ALA A 9 6.62 36.49 -29.48
CA ALA A 9 6.47 36.33 -28.02
C ALA A 9 7.04 34.95 -27.59
N LEU A 10 8.22 34.97 -27.05
CA LEU A 10 8.85 33.79 -26.42
C LEU A 10 8.18 33.57 -25.07
N ALA A 11 7.21 32.65 -24.99
CA ALA A 11 6.63 32.20 -23.71
C ALA A 11 7.66 31.33 -22.97
N ALA A 12 8.38 31.94 -22.04
CA ALA A 12 9.25 31.23 -21.10
C ALA A 12 8.35 30.46 -20.15
N ALA A 13 8.31 29.12 -20.28
CA ALA A 13 7.68 28.22 -19.33
C ALA A 13 8.52 28.23 -18.05
N LEU A 14 8.12 29.04 -17.06
CA LEU A 14 8.64 28.98 -15.69
C LEU A 14 8.09 27.68 -15.04
N THR A 15 8.81 26.60 -15.19
CA THR A 15 8.62 25.40 -14.34
C THR A 15 9.09 25.76 -12.94
N ALA A 16 8.12 25.95 -12.01
CA ALA A 16 8.43 26.29 -10.63
C ALA A 16 9.22 25.14 -9.97
N PRO A 17 10.45 25.37 -9.48
CA PRO A 17 11.31 24.32 -8.92
C PRO A 17 10.69 23.60 -7.72
N GLY A 18 9.74 24.21 -7.02
CA GLY A 18 9.01 23.59 -5.91
C GLY A 18 8.08 22.44 -6.30
N LEU A 19 7.48 22.47 -7.49
CA LEU A 19 6.61 21.38 -7.95
C LEU A 19 7.41 20.12 -8.27
N ALA A 20 8.57 20.26 -8.89
CA ALA A 20 9.43 19.12 -9.22
C ALA A 20 9.98 18.45 -7.95
N ALA A 21 10.36 19.23 -6.94
CA ALA A 21 10.82 18.69 -5.65
C ALA A 21 9.70 17.92 -4.93
N ALA A 22 8.50 18.47 -4.83
CA ALA A 22 7.36 17.80 -4.20
C ALA A 22 6.95 16.50 -4.93
N GLN A 23 7.06 16.46 -6.25
CA GLN A 23 6.80 15.24 -7.04
C GLN A 23 7.86 14.17 -6.79
N ALA A 24 9.15 14.55 -6.71
CA ALA A 24 10.24 13.63 -6.41
C ALA A 24 10.10 13.03 -5.01
N GLU A 25 9.74 13.84 -4.02
CA GLU A 25 9.53 13.42 -2.64
C GLU A 25 8.36 12.40 -2.53
N ARG A 26 7.24 12.71 -3.18
CA ARG A 26 6.08 11.79 -3.26
C ARG A 26 6.42 10.48 -3.98
N ALA A 27 7.22 10.53 -5.04
CA ALA A 27 7.67 9.32 -5.72
C ALA A 27 8.57 8.47 -4.83
N ALA A 28 9.50 9.07 -4.08
CA ALA A 28 10.35 8.39 -3.12
C ALA A 28 9.54 7.74 -1.99
N GLU A 29 8.53 8.43 -1.47
CA GLU A 29 7.63 7.90 -0.46
C GLU A 29 6.89 6.64 -0.95
N ILE A 30 6.35 6.67 -2.17
CA ILE A 30 5.67 5.53 -2.80
C ILE A 30 6.62 4.34 -2.96
N GLN A 31 7.87 4.57 -3.38
CA GLN A 31 8.88 3.52 -3.51
C GLN A 31 9.17 2.83 -2.18
N ILE A 32 9.31 3.61 -1.11
CA ILE A 32 9.54 3.08 0.24
C ILE A 32 8.35 2.26 0.72
N LYS A 33 7.11 2.78 0.57
CA LYS A 33 5.88 2.07 0.94
C LYS A 33 5.71 0.78 0.15
N ALA A 34 5.98 0.79 -1.16
CA ALA A 34 5.92 -0.40 -2.01
C ALA A 34 6.92 -1.48 -1.55
N ALA A 35 8.15 -1.08 -1.20
CA ALA A 35 9.14 -1.99 -0.66
C ALA A 35 8.69 -2.61 0.69
N PHE A 36 8.06 -1.85 1.57
CA PHE A 36 7.48 -2.36 2.80
C PHE A 36 6.33 -3.34 2.53
N LEU A 37 5.38 -2.98 1.65
CA LEU A 37 4.24 -3.85 1.29
C LEU A 37 4.70 -5.22 0.80
N TYR A 38 5.68 -5.24 -0.11
CA TYR A 38 6.29 -6.49 -0.58
C TYR A 38 6.92 -7.29 0.57
N LYS A 39 7.71 -6.61 1.42
CA LYS A 39 8.41 -7.26 2.53
C LYS A 39 7.46 -7.79 3.60
N PHE A 40 6.34 -7.11 3.87
CA PHE A 40 5.36 -7.57 4.86
C PHE A 40 4.94 -9.02 4.62
N GLY A 41 4.75 -9.42 3.36
CA GLY A 41 4.41 -10.79 3.01
C GLY A 41 5.35 -11.85 3.58
N GLY A 42 6.63 -11.54 3.69
CA GLY A 42 7.65 -12.44 4.26
C GLY A 42 7.70 -12.46 5.78
N PHE A 43 7.04 -11.51 6.46
CA PHE A 43 7.01 -11.39 7.92
C PHE A 43 5.67 -11.79 8.54
N ILE A 44 4.75 -12.29 7.72
CA ILE A 44 3.46 -12.80 8.16
C ILE A 44 3.47 -14.32 8.05
N GLU A 45 3.03 -15.01 9.11
CA GLU A 45 2.68 -16.41 9.05
C GLU A 45 1.24 -16.52 8.59
N TRP A 46 1.06 -17.10 7.42
CA TRP A 46 -0.23 -17.27 6.76
C TRP A 46 -0.86 -18.60 7.17
N PRO A 47 -2.17 -18.66 7.45
CA PRO A 47 -2.83 -19.94 7.66
C PRO A 47 -2.78 -20.77 6.37
N PRO A 48 -2.72 -22.11 6.45
CA PRO A 48 -2.68 -22.98 5.27
C PRO A 48 -3.80 -22.69 4.25
N ALA A 49 -4.99 -22.35 4.74
CA ALA A 49 -6.15 -22.00 3.90
C ALA A 49 -6.02 -20.65 3.15
N ALA A 50 -5.00 -19.85 3.42
CA ALA A 50 -4.75 -18.62 2.66
C ALA A 50 -4.35 -18.89 1.20
N PHE A 51 -3.92 -20.09 0.89
CA PHE A 51 -3.48 -20.49 -0.44
C PHE A 51 -4.28 -21.69 -0.93
N GLU A 52 -4.87 -21.57 -2.12
CA GLU A 52 -5.62 -22.67 -2.72
C GLU A 52 -4.72 -23.87 -3.09
N ARG A 53 -3.50 -23.58 -3.57
CA ARG A 53 -2.50 -24.56 -3.99
C ARG A 53 -1.10 -24.14 -3.60
N ALA A 54 -0.18 -25.12 -3.58
CA ALA A 54 1.23 -24.86 -3.21
C ALA A 54 1.90 -23.82 -4.13
N GLU A 55 1.56 -23.79 -5.41
CA GLU A 55 2.11 -22.89 -6.43
C GLU A 55 1.30 -21.60 -6.63
N SER A 56 0.19 -21.40 -5.89
CA SER A 56 -0.61 -20.17 -6.02
C SER A 56 0.25 -18.92 -5.77
N ALA A 57 0.08 -17.92 -6.62
CA ALA A 57 0.80 -16.66 -6.49
C ALA A 57 0.45 -15.95 -5.17
N PHE A 58 1.42 -15.21 -4.62
CA PHE A 58 1.19 -14.28 -3.53
C PHE A 58 0.63 -12.97 -4.11
N THR A 59 -0.65 -12.71 -3.89
CA THR A 59 -1.37 -11.62 -4.54
C THR A 59 -1.50 -10.40 -3.63
N ILE A 60 -1.03 -9.25 -4.10
CA ILE A 60 -1.17 -7.94 -3.45
C ILE A 60 -2.21 -7.14 -4.23
N GLY A 61 -3.34 -6.83 -3.60
CA GLY A 61 -4.35 -5.92 -4.15
C GLY A 61 -4.06 -4.47 -3.74
N VAL A 62 -4.25 -3.54 -4.66
CA VAL A 62 -4.09 -2.10 -4.41
C VAL A 62 -5.37 -1.39 -4.82
N LEU A 63 -6.04 -0.74 -3.88
CA LEU A 63 -7.28 -0.01 -4.08
C LEU A 63 -7.09 1.47 -3.76
N GLY A 64 -7.45 2.36 -4.69
CA GLY A 64 -7.39 3.82 -4.50
C GLY A 64 -5.97 4.41 -4.45
N ALA A 65 -4.99 3.76 -5.11
CA ALA A 65 -3.61 4.22 -5.14
C ALA A 65 -2.87 3.72 -6.40
N ASP A 66 -3.22 4.26 -7.57
CA ASP A 66 -2.70 3.82 -8.88
C ASP A 66 -1.17 3.86 -8.98
N ALA A 67 -0.55 4.92 -8.47
CA ALA A 67 0.91 5.05 -8.48
C ALA A 67 1.60 3.98 -7.61
N MET A 68 0.96 3.57 -6.51
CA MET A 68 1.42 2.49 -5.66
C MET A 68 1.33 1.14 -6.39
N ALA A 69 0.25 0.88 -7.13
CA ALA A 69 0.09 -0.34 -7.92
C ALA A 69 1.20 -0.46 -8.96
N ALA A 70 1.43 0.60 -9.74
CA ALA A 70 2.48 0.64 -10.76
C ALA A 70 3.89 0.44 -10.16
N GLU A 71 4.17 1.06 -9.02
CA GLU A 71 5.46 0.90 -8.34
C GLU A 71 5.65 -0.53 -7.80
N LEU A 72 4.61 -1.12 -7.21
CA LEU A 72 4.63 -2.51 -6.76
C LEU A 72 4.86 -3.49 -7.92
N GLU A 73 4.17 -3.34 -9.03
CA GLU A 73 4.38 -4.17 -10.23
C GLU A 73 5.85 -4.12 -10.67
N ARG A 74 6.41 -2.90 -10.78
CA ARG A 74 7.83 -2.70 -11.13
C ARG A 74 8.77 -3.33 -10.11
N ALA A 75 8.53 -3.11 -8.82
CA ALA A 75 9.41 -3.56 -7.74
C ALA A 75 9.36 -5.07 -7.48
N THR A 76 8.26 -5.74 -7.86
CA THR A 76 8.06 -7.17 -7.58
C THR A 76 8.21 -8.07 -8.79
N THR A 77 8.48 -7.53 -9.98
CA THR A 77 8.72 -8.32 -11.20
C THR A 77 9.80 -9.37 -10.97
N GLY A 78 9.47 -10.65 -11.21
CA GLY A 78 10.36 -11.79 -11.03
C GLY A 78 10.71 -12.13 -9.58
N ARG A 79 10.06 -11.49 -8.60
CA ARG A 79 10.30 -11.75 -7.16
C ARG A 79 9.30 -12.75 -6.59
N THR A 80 9.67 -13.31 -5.45
CA THR A 80 8.85 -14.27 -4.72
C THR A 80 8.66 -13.84 -3.27
N VAL A 81 7.55 -14.27 -2.67
CA VAL A 81 7.31 -14.23 -1.22
C VAL A 81 7.07 -15.65 -0.74
N GLN A 82 7.91 -16.13 0.19
CA GLN A 82 7.85 -17.50 0.70
C GLN A 82 7.84 -18.56 -0.43
N GLY A 83 8.67 -18.34 -1.48
CA GLY A 83 8.77 -19.22 -2.65
C GLY A 83 7.66 -19.08 -3.69
N ARG A 84 6.67 -18.22 -3.49
CA ARG A 84 5.53 -17.98 -4.39
C ARG A 84 5.77 -16.76 -5.28
N PRO A 85 5.48 -16.81 -6.56
CA PRO A 85 5.58 -15.62 -7.41
C PRO A 85 4.63 -14.54 -6.90
N VAL A 86 5.07 -13.29 -6.97
CA VAL A 86 4.22 -12.14 -6.57
C VAL A 86 3.37 -11.70 -7.76
N ALA A 87 2.09 -11.51 -7.50
CA ALA A 87 1.14 -10.89 -8.42
C ALA A 87 0.57 -9.61 -7.80
N VAL A 88 0.51 -8.54 -8.56
CA VAL A 88 -0.11 -7.28 -8.15
C VAL A 88 -1.43 -7.11 -8.91
N ARG A 89 -2.49 -6.75 -8.19
CA ARG A 89 -3.80 -6.45 -8.77
C ARG A 89 -4.16 -5.00 -8.44
N LYS A 90 -4.21 -4.15 -9.44
CA LYS A 90 -4.84 -2.84 -9.33
C LYS A 90 -6.35 -3.05 -9.29
N LEU A 91 -7.00 -2.60 -8.23
CA LEU A 91 -8.41 -2.80 -7.95
C LEU A 91 -9.20 -1.51 -8.12
N ARG A 92 -10.43 -1.66 -8.59
CA ARG A 92 -11.45 -0.62 -8.58
C ARG A 92 -12.51 -0.95 -7.54
N ARG A 93 -13.23 0.07 -7.09
CA ARG A 93 -14.37 -0.12 -6.18
C ARG A 93 -15.39 -1.07 -6.79
N GLY A 94 -15.85 -2.03 -5.98
CA GLY A 94 -16.83 -3.04 -6.40
C GLY A 94 -16.22 -4.28 -7.08
N GLU A 95 -14.92 -4.30 -7.34
CA GLU A 95 -14.26 -5.52 -7.83
C GLU A 95 -14.11 -6.57 -6.74
N PRO A 96 -14.10 -7.87 -7.10
CA PRO A 96 -13.94 -8.96 -6.14
C PRO A 96 -12.60 -8.87 -5.41
N LEU A 97 -12.64 -8.96 -4.08
CA LEU A 97 -11.46 -8.93 -3.19
C LEU A 97 -10.98 -10.34 -2.80
N ALA A 98 -11.58 -11.38 -3.35
CA ALA A 98 -11.17 -12.75 -3.09
C ALA A 98 -9.78 -13.06 -3.66
N GLY A 99 -9.06 -13.98 -3.00
CA GLY A 99 -7.73 -14.44 -3.41
C GLY A 99 -6.60 -13.43 -3.18
N LEU A 100 -6.86 -12.37 -2.41
CA LEU A 100 -5.82 -11.42 -1.98
C LEU A 100 -5.14 -11.92 -0.70
N HIS A 101 -3.83 -11.79 -0.64
CA HIS A 101 -3.04 -12.01 0.58
C HIS A 101 -2.76 -10.68 1.30
N VAL A 102 -2.50 -9.63 0.56
CA VAL A 102 -2.41 -8.26 1.07
C VAL A 102 -3.42 -7.39 0.34
N LEU A 103 -4.12 -6.53 1.06
CA LEU A 103 -4.93 -5.45 0.49
C LEU A 103 -4.40 -4.12 1.00
N PHE A 104 -3.84 -3.32 0.11
CA PHE A 104 -3.51 -1.93 0.37
C PHE A 104 -4.68 -1.04 0.00
N VAL A 105 -5.14 -0.23 0.95
CA VAL A 105 -6.20 0.77 0.76
C VAL A 105 -5.58 2.16 0.85
N GLY A 106 -5.50 2.83 -0.29
CA GLY A 106 -4.94 4.17 -0.39
C GLY A 106 -5.87 5.25 0.17
N GLN A 107 -5.30 6.43 0.35
CA GLN A 107 -5.99 7.59 0.94
C GLN A 107 -7.30 7.96 0.22
N GLN A 108 -7.39 7.72 -1.10
CA GLN A 108 -8.61 8.01 -1.87
C GLN A 108 -9.83 7.18 -1.44
N GLU A 109 -9.60 6.02 -0.83
CA GLU A 109 -10.64 5.12 -0.35
C GLU A 109 -10.80 5.13 1.19
N ALA A 110 -10.11 6.02 1.89
CA ALA A 110 -10.11 6.10 3.36
C ALA A 110 -11.52 6.24 3.95
N ALA A 111 -12.37 7.07 3.33
CA ALA A 111 -13.76 7.28 3.77
C ALA A 111 -14.65 6.02 3.63
N LYS A 112 -14.21 5.02 2.86
CA LYS A 112 -14.91 3.77 2.59
C LYS A 112 -14.28 2.55 3.28
N LEU A 113 -13.29 2.77 4.13
CA LEU A 113 -12.54 1.69 4.77
C LEU A 113 -13.46 0.68 5.49
N ALA A 114 -14.47 1.13 6.21
CA ALA A 114 -15.41 0.25 6.92
C ALA A 114 -16.21 -0.67 5.97
N GLU A 115 -16.61 -0.17 4.80
CA GLU A 115 -17.30 -0.95 3.76
C GLU A 115 -16.33 -1.99 3.16
N ILE A 116 -15.09 -1.59 2.88
CA ILE A 116 -14.04 -2.45 2.33
C ILE A 116 -13.71 -3.58 3.31
N LEU A 117 -13.55 -3.26 4.61
CA LEU A 117 -13.29 -4.25 5.67
C LEU A 117 -14.45 -5.25 5.81
N THR A 118 -15.67 -4.81 5.54
CA THR A 118 -16.84 -5.71 5.54
C THR A 118 -16.80 -6.64 4.31
N ALA A 119 -16.40 -6.14 3.15
CA ALA A 119 -16.32 -6.94 1.92
C ALA A 119 -15.24 -8.02 1.95
N VAL A 120 -14.16 -7.86 2.75
CA VAL A 120 -13.10 -8.86 2.90
C VAL A 120 -13.36 -9.88 4.01
N LYS A 121 -14.49 -9.80 4.74
CA LYS A 121 -14.83 -10.80 5.76
C LYS A 121 -14.94 -12.19 5.10
N GLY A 122 -14.10 -13.12 5.58
CA GLY A 122 -14.02 -14.50 5.05
C GLY A 122 -12.80 -14.79 4.20
N SER A 123 -12.18 -13.80 3.54
CA SER A 123 -10.90 -13.97 2.82
C SER A 123 -9.68 -13.48 3.62
N MET A 124 -9.89 -12.62 4.61
CA MET A 124 -8.94 -12.12 5.61
C MET A 124 -7.53 -11.82 5.08
N PRO A 125 -7.36 -10.96 4.08
CA PRO A 125 -6.03 -10.50 3.68
C PRO A 125 -5.41 -9.62 4.77
N LEU A 126 -4.09 -9.47 4.76
CA LEU A 126 -3.41 -8.44 5.54
C LEU A 126 -3.86 -7.07 5.05
N ILE A 127 -4.59 -6.34 5.87
CA ILE A 127 -5.08 -4.99 5.54
C ILE A 127 -4.02 -3.98 5.88
N VAL A 128 -3.55 -3.25 4.88
CA VAL A 128 -2.58 -2.17 5.00
C VAL A 128 -3.19 -0.86 4.49
N THR A 129 -3.05 0.20 5.26
CA THR A 129 -3.62 1.52 4.97
C THR A 129 -2.59 2.63 5.09
N GLU A 130 -3.00 3.85 4.75
CA GLU A 130 -2.20 5.08 4.94
C GLU A 130 -3.08 6.27 5.39
N SER A 131 -4.17 5.98 6.07
CA SER A 131 -5.13 7.00 6.50
C SER A 131 -5.20 7.14 8.02
N GLU A 132 -5.64 8.31 8.47
CA GLU A 132 -5.86 8.55 9.89
C GLU A 132 -6.91 7.60 10.47
N ASN A 133 -6.71 7.22 11.72
CA ASN A 133 -7.63 6.36 12.48
C ASN A 133 -7.92 4.98 11.85
N ALA A 134 -7.17 4.57 10.83
CA ALA A 134 -7.42 3.30 10.13
C ALA A 134 -7.27 2.07 11.05
N LEU A 135 -6.32 2.09 11.99
CA LEU A 135 -6.14 0.98 12.95
C LEU A 135 -7.36 0.80 13.86
N THR A 136 -7.99 1.89 14.30
CA THR A 136 -9.20 1.82 15.14
C THR A 136 -10.41 1.32 14.37
N GLN A 137 -10.41 1.46 13.05
CA GLN A 137 -11.44 0.92 12.16
C GLN A 137 -11.23 -0.56 11.84
N GLY A 138 -10.03 -1.11 12.06
CA GLY A 138 -9.74 -2.53 11.83
C GLY A 138 -8.64 -2.81 10.81
N SER A 139 -7.91 -1.80 10.34
CA SER A 139 -6.67 -2.02 9.60
C SER A 139 -5.63 -2.71 10.49
N MET A 140 -4.79 -3.53 9.91
CA MET A 140 -3.76 -4.29 10.64
C MET A 140 -2.42 -3.56 10.66
N ILE A 141 -2.07 -2.89 9.56
CA ILE A 141 -0.88 -2.05 9.45
C ILE A 141 -1.30 -0.71 8.85
N ASN A 142 -0.77 0.39 9.37
CA ASN A 142 -1.04 1.71 8.82
C ASN A 142 0.28 2.47 8.61
N PHE A 143 0.52 2.90 7.38
CA PHE A 143 1.63 3.82 7.10
C PHE A 143 1.38 5.18 7.69
N VAL A 144 2.42 5.75 8.23
CA VAL A 144 2.43 7.10 8.80
C VAL A 144 3.72 7.83 8.39
N SER A 145 3.63 9.13 8.19
CA SER A 145 4.80 10.00 8.09
C SER A 145 5.21 10.44 9.49
N SER A 146 6.46 10.23 9.85
CA SER A 146 7.03 10.67 11.13
C SER A 146 8.46 11.11 10.92
N GLU A 147 8.80 12.35 11.30
CA GLU A 147 10.14 12.92 11.11
C GLU A 147 10.62 12.82 9.66
N ASP A 148 9.76 13.18 8.71
CA ASP A 148 9.97 13.12 7.26
C ASP A 148 10.37 11.72 6.74
N LYS A 149 10.01 10.66 7.48
CA LYS A 149 10.26 9.26 7.13
C LYS A 149 8.97 8.48 7.10
N VAL A 150 8.89 7.55 6.16
CA VAL A 150 7.84 6.52 6.14
C VAL A 150 8.06 5.58 7.32
N ARG A 151 7.06 5.49 8.17
CA ARG A 151 6.96 4.53 9.28
C ARG A 151 5.65 3.78 9.17
N PHE A 152 5.42 2.85 10.06
CA PHE A 152 4.13 2.17 10.13
C PHE A 152 3.81 1.78 11.57
N ASP A 153 2.53 1.75 11.86
CA ASP A 153 1.95 1.25 13.09
C ASP A 153 1.27 -0.09 12.83
N VAL A 154 1.22 -0.94 13.83
CA VAL A 154 0.63 -2.29 13.75
C VAL A 154 -0.46 -2.43 14.80
N ALA A 155 -1.60 -3.04 14.43
CA ALA A 155 -2.64 -3.50 15.34
C ALA A 155 -2.71 -5.04 15.32
N LEU A 156 -2.45 -5.68 16.46
CA LEU A 156 -2.48 -7.15 16.58
C LEU A 156 -3.91 -7.71 16.59
N PRO A 157 -4.91 -7.12 17.28
CA PRO A 157 -6.22 -7.73 17.38
C PRO A 157 -6.91 -8.02 16.04
N PRO A 158 -6.90 -7.13 15.03
CA PRO A 158 -7.48 -7.47 13.72
C PRO A 158 -6.68 -8.55 12.98
N ALA A 159 -5.34 -8.59 13.11
CA ALA A 159 -4.51 -9.63 12.51
C ALA A 159 -4.82 -11.01 13.12
N GLU A 160 -4.91 -11.10 14.44
CA GLU A 160 -5.24 -12.32 15.16
C GLU A 160 -6.63 -12.85 14.79
N ARG A 161 -7.63 -11.97 14.68
CA ARG A 161 -8.97 -12.35 14.18
C ARG A 161 -8.91 -12.90 12.75
N GLY A 162 -7.98 -12.43 11.94
CA GLY A 162 -7.70 -12.92 10.59
C GLY A 162 -6.81 -14.16 10.57
N GLN A 163 -6.45 -14.73 11.72
CA GLN A 163 -5.52 -15.85 11.84
C GLN A 163 -4.14 -15.56 11.24
N LEU A 164 -3.77 -14.28 11.13
CA LEU A 164 -2.46 -13.84 10.69
C LEU A 164 -1.55 -13.63 11.90
N ARG A 165 -0.35 -14.22 11.86
CA ARG A 165 0.66 -13.98 12.87
C ARG A 165 1.73 -13.06 12.34
N ILE A 166 1.89 -11.92 13.00
CA ILE A 166 2.89 -10.92 12.65
C ILE A 166 4.18 -11.25 13.40
N SER A 167 5.29 -11.42 12.68
CA SER A 167 6.56 -11.81 13.27
C SER A 167 7.10 -10.75 14.23
N ALA A 168 7.77 -11.18 15.30
CA ALA A 168 8.43 -10.28 16.25
C ALA A 168 9.43 -9.33 15.57
N ARG A 169 10.06 -9.76 14.47
CA ARG A 169 10.99 -8.92 13.70
C ARG A 169 10.28 -7.73 13.06
N LEU A 170 9.06 -7.92 12.55
CA LEU A 170 8.27 -6.81 12.00
C LEU A 170 7.80 -5.88 13.11
N LEU A 171 7.36 -6.43 14.24
CA LEU A 171 6.91 -5.63 15.39
C LEU A 171 8.04 -4.77 15.98
N ALA A 172 9.27 -5.28 15.98
CA ALA A 172 10.43 -4.55 16.50
C ALA A 172 10.80 -3.29 15.71
N VAL A 173 10.38 -3.20 14.43
CA VAL A 173 10.65 -2.02 13.57
C VAL A 173 9.41 -1.16 13.36
N ALA A 174 8.27 -1.55 13.89
CA ALA A 174 7.06 -0.72 13.90
C ALA A 174 7.26 0.50 14.81
N ARG A 175 6.70 1.65 14.43
CA ARG A 175 6.70 2.85 15.27
C ARG A 175 5.85 2.64 16.54
N LYS A 176 4.71 1.97 16.37
CA LYS A 176 3.75 1.65 17.45
C LYS A 176 3.14 0.28 17.21
N VAL A 177 2.95 -0.47 18.27
CA VAL A 177 2.20 -1.73 18.27
C VAL A 177 1.01 -1.56 19.21
N VAL A 178 -0.19 -1.79 18.67
CA VAL A 178 -1.44 -1.83 19.43
C VAL A 178 -1.76 -3.30 19.69
N SER A 179 -1.64 -3.73 20.93
CA SER A 179 -2.09 -5.04 21.41
C SER A 179 -3.50 -4.92 21.99
N GLY A 180 -4.25 -6.02 21.98
CA GLY A 180 -5.53 -6.09 22.68
C GLY A 180 -5.31 -5.87 24.18
N SER A 181 -6.22 -5.17 24.83
CA SER A 181 -6.34 -5.24 26.29
C SER A 181 -6.76 -6.67 26.65
N SER A 182 -5.91 -7.35 27.41
CA SER A 182 -6.26 -8.62 28.08
C SER A 182 -7.40 -8.39 29.05
#